data_1b167f58bb687183dfefe6f5cdccade4
#
_entry.id   1b167f58bb687183dfefe6f5cdccade4
#
_cell.length_a   1.000
_cell.length_b   1.000
_cell.length_c   1.000
_cell.angle_alpha   90.00
_cell.angle_beta   90.00
_cell.angle_gamma   90.00
#
_symmetry.space_group_name_H-M   'P 1'
#
loop_
_entity.id
_entity.type
_entity.pdbx_description
1 polymer ?
#
loop_
_entity_poly.entity_id
_entity_poly.type
_entity_poly.pdbx_seq_one_letter_code
_entity_poly.pdbx_strand_id
1 'polypeptide(L)'
;MKLISLLAFAFFFIQPTFSKTEKPKLILVISVDQFRADYLQKFSHLFLPATKGKNVGGFNYLMQKGAYFSHAEYGLLQNMTGPGHATILTGSYAYQNGIPNNDWYNGDTQEFVYCTEDQSQKTVGANPSNPHVGTSPKNLIGTTFGDELKNAYANSKVVSIALKDRSAILMGGHRSDLTLWFDLESFKWVSSEYYLKSKVLPQWVTDINTGLKKKIGSEQKWEMKLSQTINPNKNVPESKYTKDMGLSFPHKAKVGSTTSLLFPAAIEMPVEVANKAMDEFKLGQGNSTDVLAISFSSHDYVGHNFGPESEEIKETTVLEDQTIANFLNHINLKVPGGLDSVWIVLTADHGVAGNPLVLKENKVPSGYLNQEAIASEIENYLTKKYGKPSAKWMLPPSELNFYLNQKVLAEKDLDRFKIRDEVALHIAKKKELLVGIAEIFSGSDVRRRTLPPEQHEKQILRTYFEGRSGDIMMIPKPNYIVAYGATTHMSGYSYDRYVPLIFVGRPFKAGKYAGGNVVDIAPTLSFLMGIIPPTSSEGIILEKSLMK
;
A
#
# COMPACT_ATOMS: atom_id res chain seq x y z
N MET A 1 23.30 63.78 44.66
CA MET A 1 23.11 62.31 44.74
C MET A 1 21.76 61.99 44.14
N LYS A 2 21.75 61.45 42.91
CA LYS A 2 20.52 61.00 42.25
C LYS A 2 20.50 59.48 42.33
N LEU A 3 19.52 58.92 42.99
CA LEU A 3 19.23 57.46 42.99
C LEU A 3 18.61 57.06 41.65
N ILE A 4 19.26 56.15 40.94
CA ILE A 4 18.73 55.50 39.75
C ILE A 4 18.14 54.16 40.22
N SER A 5 16.81 54.04 40.19
CA SER A 5 16.11 52.79 40.44
C SER A 5 16.17 51.90 39.19
N LEU A 6 16.85 50.77 39.27
CA LEU A 6 16.85 49.72 38.22
C LEU A 6 15.57 48.88 38.42
N LEU A 7 14.61 48.99 37.48
CA LEU A 7 13.51 48.04 37.36
C LEU A 7 13.99 46.82 36.56
N ALA A 8 14.13 45.67 37.22
CA ALA A 8 14.39 44.41 36.57
C ALA A 8 13.06 43.84 36.05
N PHE A 9 12.87 43.82 34.72
CA PHE A 9 11.78 43.11 34.07
C PHE A 9 12.14 41.62 34.01
N ALA A 10 11.50 40.81 34.84
CA ALA A 10 11.56 39.35 34.73
C ALA A 10 10.65 38.88 33.58
N PHE A 11 11.23 38.53 32.44
CA PHE A 11 10.53 37.84 31.39
C PHE A 11 10.28 36.39 31.83
N PHE A 12 9.07 36.09 32.24
CA PHE A 12 8.59 34.70 32.39
C PHE A 12 8.39 34.14 30.99
N PHE A 13 9.35 33.38 30.52
CA PHE A 13 9.11 32.46 29.38
C PHE A 13 8.15 31.36 29.86
N ILE A 14 6.86 31.51 29.57
CA ILE A 14 5.90 30.40 29.63
C ILE A 14 6.29 29.45 28.47
N GLN A 15 7.14 28.47 28.75
CA GLN A 15 7.28 27.33 27.86
C GLN A 15 5.95 26.58 27.91
N PRO A 16 5.33 26.29 26.76
CA PRO A 16 4.17 25.42 26.73
C PRO A 16 4.62 24.05 27.26
N THR A 17 4.27 23.71 28.48
CA THR A 17 4.40 22.36 29.00
C THR A 17 3.40 21.50 28.24
N PHE A 18 3.84 20.85 27.14
CA PHE A 18 3.11 19.73 26.63
C PHE A 18 2.99 18.72 27.78
N SER A 19 1.78 18.53 28.28
CA SER A 19 1.50 17.45 29.23
C SER A 19 2.12 16.17 28.65
N LYS A 20 2.96 15.49 29.45
CA LYS A 20 3.62 14.26 29.08
C LYS A 20 2.51 13.23 28.78
N THR A 21 2.09 13.16 27.52
CA THR A 21 1.05 12.21 27.09
C THR A 21 1.52 10.81 27.44
N GLU A 22 0.69 10.07 28.16
CA GLU A 22 0.97 8.68 28.50
C GLU A 22 1.13 7.88 27.20
N LYS A 23 2.28 7.22 27.05
CA LYS A 23 2.58 6.43 25.86
C LYS A 23 1.60 5.26 25.75
N PRO A 24 1.18 4.89 24.53
CA PRO A 24 0.26 3.77 24.36
C PRO A 24 0.97 2.46 24.68
N LYS A 25 0.21 1.46 25.07
CA LYS A 25 0.69 0.09 25.19
C LYS A 25 0.88 -0.55 23.81
N LEU A 26 0.03 -0.19 22.84
CA LEU A 26 0.02 -0.71 21.50
C LEU A 26 -0.25 0.41 20.48
N ILE A 27 0.49 0.42 19.39
CA ILE A 27 0.17 1.18 18.20
C ILE A 27 -0.30 0.17 17.14
N LEU A 28 -1.56 0.28 16.75
CA LEU A 28 -2.19 -0.53 15.70
C LEU A 28 -2.23 0.27 14.41
N VAL A 29 -1.61 -0.25 13.35
CA VAL A 29 -1.65 0.34 12.00
C VAL A 29 -2.43 -0.60 11.09
N ILE A 30 -3.56 -0.12 10.59
CA ILE A 30 -4.45 -0.85 9.67
C ILE A 30 -4.33 -0.21 8.29
N SER A 31 -3.94 -0.99 7.30
CA SER A 31 -4.05 -0.65 5.88
C SER A 31 -5.14 -1.51 5.25
N VAL A 32 -6.05 -0.91 4.49
CA VAL A 32 -6.97 -1.65 3.63
C VAL A 32 -6.54 -1.40 2.18
N ASP A 33 -6.04 -2.44 1.53
CA ASP A 33 -5.44 -2.38 0.19
C ASP A 33 -6.48 -1.91 -0.84
N GLN A 34 -6.16 -0.91 -1.65
CA GLN A 34 -7.04 -0.34 -2.69
C GLN A 34 -8.29 0.40 -2.16
N PHE A 35 -8.26 0.88 -0.91
CA PHE A 35 -9.44 1.46 -0.28
C PHE A 35 -9.57 2.96 -0.58
N ARG A 36 -10.52 3.32 -1.42
CA ARG A 36 -10.82 4.73 -1.78
C ARG A 36 -11.37 5.50 -0.59
N ALA A 37 -10.96 6.76 -0.46
CA ALA A 37 -11.45 7.63 0.63
C ALA A 37 -12.98 7.80 0.64
N ASP A 38 -13.63 7.78 -0.53
CA ASP A 38 -15.08 7.96 -0.66
C ASP A 38 -15.91 6.77 -0.15
N TYR A 39 -15.34 5.57 -0.01
CA TYR A 39 -16.05 4.40 0.52
C TYR A 39 -16.54 4.61 1.96
N LEU A 40 -15.76 5.28 2.80
CA LEU A 40 -16.18 5.60 4.17
C LEU A 40 -17.46 6.43 4.22
N GLN A 41 -17.68 7.33 3.27
CA GLN A 41 -18.91 8.12 3.20
C GLN A 41 -20.02 7.39 2.45
N LYS A 42 -19.69 6.80 1.30
CA LYS A 42 -20.62 6.09 0.42
C LYS A 42 -21.35 4.97 1.13
N PHE A 43 -20.65 4.19 1.96
CA PHE A 43 -21.18 3.01 2.64
C PHE A 43 -21.43 3.20 4.13
N SER A 44 -21.26 4.41 4.68
CA SER A 44 -21.38 4.69 6.13
C SER A 44 -22.70 4.22 6.75
N HIS A 45 -23.79 4.25 6.00
CA HIS A 45 -25.12 3.82 6.45
C HIS A 45 -25.26 2.29 6.58
N LEU A 46 -24.32 1.51 6.04
CA LEU A 46 -24.25 0.05 6.11
C LEU A 46 -23.30 -0.45 7.21
N PHE A 47 -22.45 0.43 7.73
CA PHE A 47 -21.47 0.08 8.76
C PHE A 47 -22.13 -0.10 10.13
N LEU A 48 -21.48 -0.90 10.97
CA LEU A 48 -21.89 -1.06 12.35
C LEU A 48 -21.96 0.31 13.07
N PRO A 49 -22.90 0.49 14.00
CA PRO A 49 -22.89 1.67 14.87
C PRO A 49 -21.53 1.83 15.55
N ALA A 50 -21.10 3.08 15.80
CA ALA A 50 -19.80 3.35 16.43
C ALA A 50 -19.64 2.63 17.77
N THR A 51 -20.74 2.50 18.54
CA THR A 51 -20.80 1.72 19.78
C THR A 51 -22.12 0.98 19.88
N LYS A 52 -22.10 -0.23 20.46
CA LYS A 52 -23.29 -1.00 20.80
C LYS A 52 -23.07 -1.70 22.15
N GLY A 53 -23.63 -1.13 23.21
CA GLY A 53 -23.35 -1.58 24.58
C GLY A 53 -21.88 -1.34 24.94
N LYS A 54 -21.14 -2.40 25.29
CA LYS A 54 -19.71 -2.35 25.60
C LYS A 54 -18.81 -2.54 24.37
N ASN A 55 -19.37 -2.91 23.22
CA ASN A 55 -18.62 -3.17 22.01
C ASN A 55 -18.51 -1.91 21.15
N VAL A 56 -17.38 -1.80 20.45
CA VAL A 56 -17.14 -0.78 19.43
C VAL A 56 -17.46 -1.33 18.06
N GLY A 57 -17.85 -0.45 17.14
CA GLY A 57 -17.99 -0.77 15.72
C GLY A 57 -16.65 -0.76 14.99
N GLY A 58 -16.72 -0.81 13.66
CA GLY A 58 -15.56 -0.68 12.79
C GLY A 58 -15.32 0.76 12.35
N PHE A 59 -15.56 1.03 11.07
CA PHE A 59 -15.27 2.35 10.47
C PHE A 59 -16.03 3.50 11.13
N ASN A 60 -17.31 3.33 11.51
CA ASN A 60 -18.04 4.39 12.21
C ASN A 60 -17.43 4.74 13.56
N TYR A 61 -16.90 3.75 14.30
CA TYR A 61 -16.18 4.03 15.55
C TYR A 61 -14.92 4.85 15.28
N LEU A 62 -14.11 4.42 14.29
CA LEU A 62 -12.87 5.10 13.95
C LEU A 62 -13.13 6.55 13.49
N MET A 63 -14.14 6.76 12.63
CA MET A 63 -14.50 8.10 12.15
C MET A 63 -15.01 9.03 13.26
N GLN A 64 -15.77 8.51 14.22
CA GLN A 64 -16.35 9.32 15.29
C GLN A 64 -15.38 9.61 16.44
N LYS A 65 -14.49 8.67 16.74
CA LYS A 65 -13.54 8.79 17.85
C LYS A 65 -12.18 9.30 17.43
N GLY A 66 -11.89 9.32 16.15
CA GLY A 66 -10.59 9.69 15.60
C GLY A 66 -10.50 11.09 15.02
N ALA A 67 -9.26 11.50 14.82
CA ALA A 67 -8.91 12.60 13.92
C ALA A 67 -8.99 12.07 12.49
N TYR A 68 -10.09 12.36 11.80
CA TYR A 68 -10.40 11.87 10.46
C TYR A 68 -10.04 12.89 9.39
N PHE A 69 -9.03 12.59 8.61
CA PHE A 69 -8.61 13.34 7.42
C PHE A 69 -9.33 12.82 6.19
N SER A 70 -10.39 13.50 5.80
CA SER A 70 -11.29 13.02 4.74
C SER A 70 -10.74 13.13 3.32
N HIS A 71 -9.62 13.84 3.16
CA HIS A 71 -8.93 14.07 1.88
C HIS A 71 -7.42 13.85 2.06
N ALA A 72 -7.06 12.78 2.74
CA ALA A 72 -5.65 12.37 2.79
C ALA A 72 -5.23 11.80 1.44
N GLU A 73 -3.96 12.01 1.09
CA GLU A 73 -3.49 11.62 -0.23
C GLU A 73 -2.08 11.04 -0.23
N TYR A 74 -1.78 10.37 -1.32
CA TYR A 74 -0.42 10.07 -1.75
C TYR A 74 0.09 11.13 -2.71
N GLY A 75 1.34 11.55 -2.53
CA GLY A 75 1.99 12.46 -3.46
C GLY A 75 2.67 11.76 -4.64
N LEU A 76 2.38 10.50 -4.91
CA LEU A 76 3.02 9.68 -5.93
C LEU A 76 2.33 9.82 -7.30
N LEU A 77 3.11 9.64 -8.38
CA LEU A 77 2.59 9.49 -9.73
C LEU A 77 2.00 8.10 -9.93
N GLN A 78 2.69 7.06 -9.45
CA GLN A 78 2.25 5.68 -9.53
C GLN A 78 1.85 5.19 -8.14
N ASN A 79 0.55 5.08 -7.92
CA ASN A 79 -0.03 4.63 -6.66
C ASN A 79 -0.29 3.13 -6.75
N MET A 80 0.56 2.35 -6.08
CA MET A 80 0.59 0.89 -6.13
C MET A 80 0.91 0.31 -4.75
N THR A 81 0.64 -0.99 -4.58
CA THR A 81 0.81 -1.68 -3.29
C THR A 81 2.21 -1.51 -2.68
N GLY A 82 3.27 -1.74 -3.46
CA GLY A 82 4.66 -1.60 -2.95
C GLY A 82 4.98 -0.18 -2.50
N PRO A 83 4.91 0.84 -3.39
CA PRO A 83 5.15 2.23 -3.02
C PRO A 83 4.24 2.73 -1.89
N GLY A 84 2.96 2.34 -1.90
CA GLY A 84 2.00 2.73 -0.88
C GLY A 84 2.38 2.21 0.51
N HIS A 85 2.57 0.89 0.66
CA HIS A 85 2.94 0.29 1.94
C HIS A 85 4.32 0.76 2.44
N ALA A 86 5.28 0.99 1.52
CA ALA A 86 6.58 1.56 1.88
C ALA A 86 6.42 2.95 2.50
N THR A 87 5.51 3.79 1.96
CA THR A 87 5.28 5.15 2.45
C THR A 87 4.68 5.21 3.86
N ILE A 88 3.77 4.26 4.23
CA ILE A 88 3.00 4.32 5.48
C ILE A 88 3.89 4.46 6.72
N LEU A 89 4.90 3.62 6.85
CA LEU A 89 5.74 3.59 8.06
C LEU A 89 7.18 4.08 7.87
N THR A 90 7.60 4.41 6.63
CA THR A 90 8.86 5.16 6.41
C THR A 90 8.64 6.67 6.49
N GLY A 91 7.42 7.14 6.24
CA GLY A 91 7.14 8.58 6.13
C GLY A 91 7.87 9.23 4.95
N SER A 92 8.18 8.48 3.89
CA SER A 92 8.92 8.94 2.72
C SER A 92 8.32 8.42 1.41
N TYR A 93 8.53 9.15 0.34
CA TYR A 93 8.11 8.75 -1.00
C TYR A 93 9.17 7.90 -1.71
N ALA A 94 8.80 7.32 -2.84
CA ALA A 94 9.58 6.33 -3.58
C ALA A 94 11.00 6.79 -3.95
N TYR A 95 11.20 8.07 -4.29
CA TYR A 95 12.52 8.61 -4.64
C TYR A 95 13.54 8.55 -3.48
N GLN A 96 13.07 8.41 -2.24
CA GLN A 96 13.91 8.26 -1.04
C GLN A 96 13.89 6.83 -0.50
N ASN A 97 12.70 6.20 -0.39
CA ASN A 97 12.60 4.85 0.16
C ASN A 97 12.94 3.75 -0.86
N GLY A 98 13.16 4.11 -2.13
CA GLY A 98 13.64 3.21 -3.16
C GLY A 98 12.59 2.28 -3.76
N ILE A 99 11.31 2.40 -3.43
CA ILE A 99 10.22 1.52 -3.93
C ILE A 99 9.32 2.30 -4.89
N PRO A 100 9.70 2.48 -6.18
CA PRO A 100 8.91 3.25 -7.14
C PRO A 100 7.75 2.47 -7.76
N ASN A 101 7.80 1.13 -7.70
CA ASN A 101 6.83 0.23 -8.30
C ASN A 101 6.80 -1.10 -7.53
N ASN A 102 5.86 -2.02 -7.86
CA ASN A 102 5.87 -3.39 -7.35
C ASN A 102 7.04 -4.20 -7.91
N ASP A 103 7.45 -3.90 -9.12
CA ASP A 103 8.56 -4.53 -9.81
C ASP A 103 9.22 -3.56 -10.80
N TRP A 104 10.45 -3.82 -11.17
CA TRP A 104 11.23 -3.04 -12.11
C TRP A 104 12.38 -3.85 -12.73
N TYR A 105 13.02 -3.31 -13.76
CA TYR A 105 14.31 -3.82 -14.22
C TYR A 105 15.44 -3.05 -13.57
N ASN A 106 16.36 -3.76 -12.92
CA ASN A 106 17.56 -3.17 -12.32
C ASN A 106 18.39 -2.46 -13.39
N GLY A 107 18.74 -1.20 -13.15
CA GLY A 107 19.46 -0.37 -14.12
C GLY A 107 20.84 -0.90 -14.52
N ASP A 108 21.51 -1.66 -13.67
CA ASP A 108 22.86 -2.18 -13.90
C ASP A 108 22.84 -3.62 -14.44
N THR A 109 22.08 -4.50 -13.81
CA THR A 109 22.06 -5.93 -14.16
C THR A 109 21.07 -6.29 -15.26
N GLN A 110 20.08 -5.43 -15.51
CA GLN A 110 18.95 -5.67 -16.42
C GLN A 110 18.07 -6.86 -16.01
N GLU A 111 18.18 -7.31 -14.79
CA GLU A 111 17.33 -8.35 -14.23
C GLU A 111 16.00 -7.76 -13.78
N PHE A 112 14.94 -8.52 -13.92
CA PHE A 112 13.63 -8.19 -13.37
C PHE A 112 13.68 -8.39 -11.85
N VAL A 113 13.30 -7.37 -11.09
CA VAL A 113 13.36 -7.34 -9.64
C VAL A 113 11.97 -7.07 -9.08
N TYR A 114 11.49 -7.94 -8.23
CA TYR A 114 10.31 -7.69 -7.42
C TYR A 114 10.67 -6.86 -6.17
N CYS A 115 9.80 -5.94 -5.75
CA CYS A 115 10.15 -4.91 -4.75
C CYS A 115 10.64 -5.45 -3.40
N THR A 116 10.27 -6.67 -3.02
CA THR A 116 10.76 -7.35 -1.81
C THR A 116 11.67 -8.54 -2.10
N GLU A 117 12.09 -8.74 -3.35
CA GLU A 117 12.96 -9.84 -3.72
C GLU A 117 14.31 -9.76 -3.00
N ASP A 118 14.73 -10.89 -2.46
CA ASP A 118 16.05 -11.09 -1.87
C ASP A 118 16.50 -12.54 -2.05
N GLN A 119 17.29 -12.77 -3.11
CA GLN A 119 17.80 -14.10 -3.45
C GLN A 119 18.73 -14.70 -2.38
N SER A 120 19.25 -13.88 -1.45
CA SER A 120 20.07 -14.36 -0.33
C SER A 120 19.25 -14.98 0.80
N GLN A 121 17.93 -14.82 0.80
CA GLN A 121 17.01 -15.33 1.81
C GLN A 121 16.15 -16.46 1.24
N LYS A 122 15.63 -17.31 2.12
CA LYS A 122 14.65 -18.34 1.74
C LYS A 122 13.34 -18.10 2.44
N THR A 123 12.24 -18.48 1.78
CA THR A 123 10.93 -18.50 2.41
C THR A 123 10.86 -19.63 3.43
N VAL A 124 10.37 -19.32 4.64
CA VAL A 124 10.19 -20.27 5.74
C VAL A 124 8.72 -20.68 5.83
N GLY A 125 8.44 -21.97 5.76
CA GLY A 125 7.08 -22.53 5.80
C GLY A 125 6.44 -22.80 4.44
N ALA A 126 7.10 -22.42 3.34
CA ALA A 126 6.66 -22.78 1.99
C ALA A 126 6.85 -24.28 1.71
N ASN A 127 6.19 -24.76 0.65
CA ASN A 127 6.39 -26.12 0.18
C ASN A 127 7.84 -26.28 -0.35
N PRO A 128 8.64 -27.27 0.12
CA PRO A 128 10.01 -27.48 -0.35
C PRO A 128 10.15 -27.71 -1.86
N SER A 129 9.10 -28.16 -2.54
CA SER A 129 9.11 -28.37 -4.00
C SER A 129 9.00 -27.08 -4.81
N ASN A 130 8.72 -25.96 -4.15
CA ASN A 130 8.61 -24.66 -4.78
C ASN A 130 9.50 -23.64 -4.02
N PRO A 131 10.80 -23.62 -4.34
CA PRO A 131 11.72 -22.65 -3.76
C PRO A 131 11.40 -21.27 -4.35
N HIS A 132 10.40 -20.59 -3.81
CA HIS A 132 10.23 -19.19 -4.10
C HIS A 132 11.52 -18.44 -3.79
N VAL A 133 11.88 -17.53 -4.66
CA VAL A 133 12.91 -16.55 -4.39
C VAL A 133 12.56 -15.92 -3.03
N GLY A 134 13.49 -15.92 -2.10
CA GLY A 134 13.27 -15.38 -0.78
C GLY A 134 12.95 -13.88 -0.84
N THR A 135 12.37 -13.38 0.21
CA THR A 135 11.97 -11.99 0.32
C THR A 135 12.48 -11.37 1.62
N SER A 136 12.79 -10.08 1.55
CA SER A 136 13.21 -9.27 2.69
C SER A 136 12.98 -7.78 2.40
N PRO A 137 13.20 -6.88 3.37
CA PRO A 137 13.17 -5.45 3.12
C PRO A 137 14.44 -4.90 2.44
N LYS A 138 15.27 -5.71 1.81
CA LYS A 138 16.56 -5.35 1.20
C LYS A 138 16.47 -4.14 0.26
N ASN A 139 15.40 -4.06 -0.53
CA ASN A 139 15.21 -2.98 -1.49
C ASN A 139 14.63 -1.71 -0.87
N LEU A 140 14.12 -1.77 0.37
CA LEU A 140 13.64 -0.62 1.12
C LEU A 140 14.84 0.17 1.66
N ILE A 141 14.95 1.44 1.28
CA ILE A 141 16.00 2.34 1.74
C ILE A 141 15.50 3.12 2.96
N GLY A 142 16.36 3.23 3.97
CA GLY A 142 16.03 3.90 5.23
C GLY A 142 15.32 2.99 6.22
N THR A 143 14.81 3.58 7.28
CA THR A 143 14.17 2.88 8.40
C THR A 143 12.66 3.08 8.38
N THR A 144 11.94 2.24 9.11
CA THR A 144 10.51 2.41 9.39
C THR A 144 10.32 2.98 10.81
N PHE A 145 9.10 3.43 11.12
CA PHE A 145 8.71 3.80 12.48
C PHE A 145 8.97 2.65 13.49
N GLY A 146 8.70 1.41 13.09
CA GLY A 146 8.97 0.24 13.93
C GLY A 146 10.45 0.04 14.21
N ASP A 147 11.32 0.29 13.21
CA ASP A 147 12.77 0.21 13.36
C ASP A 147 13.28 1.26 14.36
N GLU A 148 12.82 2.51 14.23
CA GLU A 148 13.20 3.61 15.14
C GLU A 148 12.61 3.42 16.54
N LEU A 149 11.41 2.87 16.66
CA LEU A 149 10.84 2.52 17.95
C LEU A 149 11.73 1.52 18.69
N LYS A 150 12.23 0.50 18.00
CA LYS A 150 13.16 -0.49 18.59
C LYS A 150 14.54 0.08 18.85
N ASN A 151 14.98 1.10 18.11
CA ASN A 151 16.20 1.83 18.41
C ASN A 151 16.07 2.59 19.74
N ALA A 152 14.92 3.23 19.97
CA ALA A 152 14.65 3.99 21.19
C ALA A 152 14.26 3.11 22.39
N TYR A 153 13.53 2.02 22.14
CA TYR A 153 12.97 1.13 23.16
C TYR A 153 13.21 -0.34 22.78
N ALA A 154 14.35 -0.90 23.19
CA ALA A 154 14.81 -2.23 22.79
C ALA A 154 13.82 -3.38 23.11
N ASN A 155 12.93 -3.18 24.10
CA ASN A 155 11.93 -4.17 24.51
C ASN A 155 10.61 -4.06 23.71
N SER A 156 10.46 -3.04 22.85
CA SER A 156 9.31 -2.92 21.97
C SER A 156 9.29 -4.04 20.93
N LYS A 157 8.11 -4.54 20.64
CA LYS A 157 7.89 -5.59 19.64
C LYS A 157 7.20 -5.00 18.44
N VAL A 158 7.61 -5.45 17.27
CA VAL A 158 7.03 -5.06 15.97
C VAL A 158 6.57 -6.32 15.26
N VAL A 159 5.28 -6.39 14.94
CA VAL A 159 4.67 -7.49 14.20
C VAL A 159 3.94 -6.93 12.99
N SER A 160 4.13 -7.56 11.82
CA SER A 160 3.48 -7.15 10.57
C SER A 160 2.85 -8.35 9.87
N ILE A 161 1.59 -8.23 9.46
CA ILE A 161 0.78 -9.32 8.90
C ILE A 161 -0.02 -8.82 7.71
N ALA A 162 0.05 -9.54 6.58
CA ALA A 162 -0.77 -9.28 5.41
C ALA A 162 -0.94 -10.55 4.56
N LEU A 163 -1.88 -10.56 3.62
CA LEU A 163 -1.91 -11.64 2.63
C LEU A 163 -0.80 -11.46 1.59
N LYS A 164 -0.50 -10.23 1.16
CA LYS A 164 0.60 -9.92 0.25
C LYS A 164 1.91 -9.75 1.02
N ASP A 165 2.98 -10.38 0.55
CA ASP A 165 4.33 -10.30 1.13
C ASP A 165 4.84 -8.86 1.21
N ARG A 166 4.75 -8.09 0.10
CA ARG A 166 5.19 -6.70 0.04
C ARG A 166 4.47 -5.80 1.05
N SER A 167 3.19 -6.05 1.31
CA SER A 167 2.43 -5.30 2.31
C SER A 167 2.95 -5.57 3.72
N ALA A 168 3.20 -6.84 4.06
CA ALA A 168 3.73 -7.22 5.36
C ALA A 168 5.18 -6.74 5.56
N ILE A 169 6.04 -6.95 4.56
CA ILE A 169 7.47 -6.68 4.65
C ILE A 169 7.76 -5.17 4.71
N LEU A 170 7.12 -4.37 3.85
CA LEU A 170 7.40 -2.94 3.75
C LEU A 170 6.86 -2.15 4.95
N MET A 171 5.79 -2.62 5.62
CA MET A 171 5.36 -2.08 6.90
C MET A 171 6.18 -2.63 8.07
N GLY A 172 6.60 -3.90 8.02
CA GLY A 172 7.42 -4.53 9.05
C GLY A 172 8.81 -3.92 9.19
N GLY A 173 9.37 -3.45 8.07
CA GLY A 173 10.71 -2.86 8.04
C GLY A 173 11.83 -3.86 8.30
N HIS A 174 12.97 -3.34 8.76
CA HIS A 174 14.19 -4.12 8.91
C HIS A 174 14.30 -4.86 10.25
N ARG A 175 13.54 -4.45 11.27
CA ARG A 175 13.69 -4.95 12.64
C ARG A 175 12.42 -5.56 13.24
N SER A 176 11.48 -5.96 12.40
CA SER A 176 10.27 -6.66 12.85
C SER A 176 10.62 -7.96 13.58
N ASP A 177 9.94 -8.25 14.69
CA ASP A 177 10.07 -9.49 15.44
C ASP A 177 9.36 -10.65 14.75
N LEU A 178 8.30 -10.34 14.00
CA LEU A 178 7.58 -11.30 13.17
C LEU A 178 6.92 -10.57 12.00
N THR A 179 7.20 -11.03 10.79
CA THR A 179 6.52 -10.62 9.56
C THR A 179 5.96 -11.85 8.89
N LEU A 180 4.64 -11.90 8.70
CA LEU A 180 3.93 -13.02 8.09
C LEU A 180 3.14 -12.57 6.87
N TRP A 181 3.19 -13.38 5.83
CA TRP A 181 2.31 -13.22 4.67
C TRP A 181 1.78 -14.56 4.22
N PHE A 182 0.81 -14.54 3.30
CA PHE A 182 0.15 -15.74 2.83
C PHE A 182 0.72 -16.19 1.50
N ASP A 183 1.31 -17.37 1.48
CA ASP A 183 1.75 -18.03 0.25
C ASP A 183 0.59 -18.83 -0.35
N LEU A 184 0.07 -18.34 -1.46
CA LEU A 184 -1.10 -18.93 -2.10
C LEU A 184 -0.80 -20.33 -2.68
N GLU A 185 0.42 -20.56 -3.15
CA GLU A 185 0.78 -21.81 -3.79
C GLU A 185 0.80 -22.96 -2.78
N SER A 186 1.45 -22.78 -1.64
CA SER A 186 1.41 -23.75 -0.54
C SER A 186 0.11 -23.67 0.29
N PHE A 187 -0.66 -22.58 0.12
CA PHE A 187 -1.84 -22.24 0.91
C PHE A 187 -1.53 -22.17 2.40
N LYS A 188 -0.51 -21.40 2.77
CA LYS A 188 0.01 -21.28 4.13
C LYS A 188 0.45 -19.87 4.46
N TRP A 189 0.42 -19.54 5.73
CA TRP A 189 1.16 -18.42 6.29
C TRP A 189 2.63 -18.78 6.35
N VAL A 190 3.47 -17.87 5.86
CA VAL A 190 4.92 -18.05 5.72
C VAL A 190 5.65 -16.79 6.18
N SER A 191 6.97 -16.90 6.28
CA SER A 191 7.91 -15.82 6.55
C SER A 191 9.18 -16.02 5.73
N SER A 192 10.25 -15.30 6.06
CA SER A 192 11.59 -15.54 5.47
C SER A 192 12.65 -15.73 6.54
N GLU A 193 13.80 -16.30 6.11
CA GLU A 193 14.99 -16.43 6.96
C GLU A 193 15.52 -15.07 7.42
N TYR A 194 15.15 -13.98 6.76
CA TYR A 194 15.47 -12.63 7.20
C TYR A 194 14.90 -12.35 8.60
N TYR A 195 13.61 -12.63 8.80
CA TYR A 195 12.91 -12.40 10.07
C TYR A 195 13.05 -13.57 11.04
N LEU A 196 13.00 -14.80 10.53
CA LEU A 196 13.07 -16.01 11.34
C LEU A 196 14.47 -16.63 11.29
N LYS A 197 15.37 -16.15 12.16
CA LYS A 197 16.74 -16.67 12.25
C LYS A 197 16.81 -18.15 12.65
N SER A 198 15.78 -18.66 13.30
CA SER A 198 15.60 -20.09 13.57
C SER A 198 15.34 -20.93 12.33
N LYS A 199 14.97 -20.30 11.20
CA LYS A 199 14.56 -20.93 9.94
C LYS A 199 13.34 -21.86 10.08
N VAL A 200 12.56 -21.68 11.14
CA VAL A 200 11.37 -22.47 11.45
C VAL A 200 10.24 -21.53 11.84
N LEU A 201 9.05 -21.77 11.31
CA LEU A 201 7.85 -21.05 11.75
C LEU A 201 7.57 -21.32 13.24
N PRO A 202 7.08 -20.33 14.00
CA PRO A 202 6.52 -20.57 15.31
C PRO A 202 5.45 -21.67 15.27
N GLN A 203 5.41 -22.52 16.30
CA GLN A 203 4.49 -23.67 16.33
C GLN A 203 3.04 -23.25 16.11
N TRP A 204 2.59 -22.16 16.74
CA TRP A 204 1.24 -21.64 16.59
C TRP A 204 0.88 -21.24 15.14
N VAL A 205 1.85 -20.77 14.33
CA VAL A 205 1.65 -20.51 12.90
C VAL A 205 1.49 -21.83 12.14
N THR A 206 2.29 -22.83 12.49
CA THR A 206 2.18 -24.19 11.92
C THR A 206 0.83 -24.80 12.23
N ASP A 207 0.32 -24.60 13.44
CA ASP A 207 -1.00 -25.09 13.87
C ASP A 207 -2.14 -24.42 13.09
N ILE A 208 -2.06 -23.11 12.89
CA ILE A 208 -3.01 -22.38 12.01
C ILE A 208 -2.95 -22.96 10.59
N ASN A 209 -1.76 -23.11 10.01
CA ASN A 209 -1.59 -23.66 8.66
C ASN A 209 -2.19 -25.06 8.52
N THR A 210 -2.00 -25.91 9.53
CA THR A 210 -2.53 -27.28 9.54
C THR A 210 -4.07 -27.29 9.58
N GLY A 211 -4.67 -26.35 10.33
CA GLY A 211 -6.12 -26.23 10.48
C GLY A 211 -6.80 -25.51 9.31
N LEU A 212 -6.08 -24.72 8.54
CA LEU A 212 -6.66 -23.74 7.62
C LEU A 212 -7.54 -24.36 6.54
N LYS A 213 -7.06 -25.37 5.82
CA LYS A 213 -7.85 -26.06 4.78
C LYS A 213 -9.08 -26.76 5.35
N LYS A 214 -8.97 -27.33 6.55
CA LYS A 214 -10.11 -27.96 7.24
C LYS A 214 -11.15 -26.92 7.63
N LYS A 215 -10.72 -25.75 8.10
CA LYS A 215 -11.60 -24.65 8.52
C LYS A 215 -12.36 -24.05 7.34
N ILE A 216 -11.67 -23.79 6.22
CA ILE A 216 -12.25 -23.16 5.03
C ILE A 216 -13.08 -24.16 4.19
N GLY A 217 -12.78 -25.47 4.30
CA GLY A 217 -13.43 -26.52 3.51
C GLY A 217 -12.76 -26.76 2.16
N SER A 218 -13.42 -27.51 1.26
CA SER A 218 -12.94 -27.79 -0.09
C SER A 218 -13.45 -26.79 -1.15
N GLU A 219 -14.57 -26.15 -0.86
CA GLU A 219 -15.21 -25.12 -1.69
C GLU A 219 -15.65 -23.96 -0.80
N GLN A 220 -15.42 -22.75 -1.27
CA GLN A 220 -15.95 -21.52 -0.69
C GLN A 220 -17.18 -21.07 -1.47
N LYS A 221 -18.16 -20.51 -0.75
CA LYS A 221 -19.35 -19.89 -1.31
C LYS A 221 -19.49 -18.48 -0.75
N TRP A 222 -19.73 -17.53 -1.65
CA TRP A 222 -20.00 -16.14 -1.28
C TRP A 222 -21.38 -15.76 -1.78
N GLU A 223 -22.30 -15.64 -0.85
CA GLU A 223 -23.68 -15.21 -1.08
C GLU A 223 -23.82 -13.73 -0.76
N MET A 224 -24.57 -13.01 -1.55
CA MET A 224 -24.93 -11.62 -1.25
C MET A 224 -25.75 -11.56 0.02
N LYS A 225 -25.31 -10.77 0.99
CA LYS A 225 -26.01 -10.53 2.26
C LYS A 225 -26.75 -9.21 2.28
N LEU A 226 -26.28 -8.23 1.50
CA LEU A 226 -26.89 -6.91 1.38
C LEU A 226 -27.94 -6.90 0.26
N SER A 227 -28.91 -5.97 0.36
CA SER A 227 -29.86 -5.78 -0.71
C SER A 227 -29.17 -5.28 -1.97
N GLN A 228 -29.44 -5.91 -3.11
CA GLN A 228 -28.92 -5.49 -4.40
C GLN A 228 -29.46 -4.12 -4.78
N THR A 229 -28.57 -3.17 -5.04
CA THR A 229 -28.92 -1.79 -5.43
C THR A 229 -28.49 -1.44 -6.85
N ILE A 230 -27.65 -2.26 -7.45
CA ILE A 230 -27.05 -2.03 -8.78
C ILE A 230 -27.36 -3.23 -9.67
N ASN A 231 -27.48 -3.00 -10.96
CA ASN A 231 -27.58 -4.09 -11.95
C ASN A 231 -26.33 -4.95 -11.92
N PRO A 232 -26.47 -6.28 -12.00
CA PRO A 232 -25.31 -7.19 -11.99
C PRO A 232 -24.34 -6.84 -13.12
N ASN A 233 -23.10 -7.13 -12.88
CA ASN A 233 -21.85 -6.84 -13.58
C ASN A 233 -21.85 -7.12 -15.09
N LYS A 234 -22.72 -6.45 -15.86
CA LYS A 234 -22.78 -6.59 -17.33
C LYS A 234 -21.47 -6.25 -18.02
N ASN A 235 -20.64 -5.45 -17.37
CA ASN A 235 -19.46 -4.82 -17.96
C ASN A 235 -18.17 -5.21 -17.24
N VAL A 236 -18.19 -6.31 -16.50
CA VAL A 236 -16.97 -6.88 -15.91
C VAL A 236 -16.33 -7.77 -16.96
N PRO A 237 -15.10 -7.47 -17.42
CA PRO A 237 -14.39 -8.36 -18.33
C PRO A 237 -14.10 -9.69 -17.63
N GLU A 238 -14.26 -10.77 -18.36
CA GLU A 238 -13.86 -12.08 -17.85
C GLU A 238 -12.34 -12.09 -17.60
N SER A 239 -11.94 -12.38 -16.38
CA SER A 239 -10.56 -12.56 -15.95
C SER A 239 -10.32 -14.03 -15.60
N LYS A 240 -9.05 -14.40 -15.39
CA LYS A 240 -8.72 -15.74 -14.87
C LYS A 240 -9.41 -16.04 -13.52
N TYR A 241 -9.75 -15.01 -12.75
CA TYR A 241 -10.43 -15.15 -11.45
C TYR A 241 -11.94 -15.26 -11.62
N THR A 242 -12.55 -14.36 -12.40
CA THR A 242 -13.99 -14.33 -12.61
C THR A 242 -14.48 -15.51 -13.43
N LYS A 243 -13.64 -16.11 -14.28
CA LYS A 243 -13.95 -17.33 -15.02
C LYS A 243 -14.29 -18.50 -14.11
N ASP A 244 -13.55 -18.65 -13.02
CA ASP A 244 -13.73 -19.77 -12.08
C ASP A 244 -14.87 -19.52 -11.08
N MET A 245 -15.13 -18.26 -10.70
CA MET A 245 -16.11 -17.93 -9.67
C MET A 245 -17.44 -17.37 -10.19
N GLY A 246 -17.51 -17.01 -11.46
CA GLY A 246 -18.67 -16.35 -12.08
C GLY A 246 -18.68 -14.84 -11.85
N LEU A 247 -19.51 -14.15 -12.65
CA LEU A 247 -19.64 -12.68 -12.65
C LEU A 247 -20.76 -12.16 -11.76
N SER A 248 -21.52 -13.04 -11.13
CA SER A 248 -22.67 -12.68 -10.30
C SER A 248 -22.81 -13.62 -9.11
N PHE A 249 -23.39 -13.11 -8.04
CA PHE A 249 -23.73 -13.91 -6.86
C PHE A 249 -24.72 -15.06 -7.18
N PRO A 250 -24.61 -16.21 -6.50
CA PRO A 250 -23.55 -16.57 -5.55
C PRO A 250 -22.25 -16.97 -6.25
N HIS A 251 -21.14 -16.46 -5.74
CA HIS A 251 -19.81 -16.88 -6.21
C HIS A 251 -19.36 -18.17 -5.54
N LYS A 252 -18.57 -18.99 -6.27
CA LYS A 252 -17.97 -20.22 -5.76
C LYS A 252 -16.54 -20.35 -6.19
N ALA A 253 -15.68 -20.90 -5.34
CA ALA A 253 -14.30 -21.21 -5.69
C ALA A 253 -13.79 -22.44 -4.94
N LYS A 254 -12.87 -23.17 -5.59
CA LYS A 254 -12.09 -24.22 -4.91
C LYS A 254 -11.09 -23.56 -3.96
N VAL A 255 -10.98 -24.10 -2.76
CA VAL A 255 -9.98 -23.64 -1.79
C VAL A 255 -8.58 -23.97 -2.28
N GLY A 256 -7.68 -22.98 -2.17
CA GLY A 256 -6.32 -23.08 -2.67
C GLY A 256 -6.15 -22.64 -4.13
N SER A 257 -7.23 -22.22 -4.82
CA SER A 257 -7.12 -21.49 -6.08
C SER A 257 -6.77 -20.01 -5.83
N THR A 258 -6.27 -19.33 -6.85
CA THR A 258 -5.99 -17.88 -6.78
C THR A 258 -7.24 -17.07 -6.43
N THR A 259 -8.41 -17.57 -6.81
CA THR A 259 -9.72 -16.99 -6.50
C THR A 259 -10.07 -17.03 -5.00
N SER A 260 -9.45 -17.92 -4.22
CA SER A 260 -9.74 -18.05 -2.78
C SER A 260 -9.53 -16.76 -1.98
N LEU A 261 -8.63 -15.86 -2.47
CA LEU A 261 -8.31 -14.60 -1.79
C LEU A 261 -9.35 -13.50 -2.02
N LEU A 262 -10.33 -13.72 -2.92
CA LEU A 262 -11.44 -12.80 -3.15
C LEU A 262 -12.62 -13.05 -2.19
N PHE A 263 -12.62 -14.18 -1.49
CA PHE A 263 -13.75 -14.61 -0.68
C PHE A 263 -13.71 -14.07 0.76
N PRO A 264 -14.85 -13.95 1.42
CA PRO A 264 -14.97 -13.42 2.78
C PRO A 264 -13.98 -14.01 3.80
N ALA A 265 -13.67 -15.30 3.72
CA ALA A 265 -12.71 -15.93 4.61
C ALA A 265 -11.33 -15.30 4.57
N ALA A 266 -10.90 -14.80 3.40
CA ALA A 266 -9.59 -14.16 3.26
C ALA A 266 -9.50 -12.77 3.93
N ILE A 267 -10.65 -12.12 4.18
CA ILE A 267 -10.70 -10.86 4.95
C ILE A 267 -10.46 -11.15 6.44
N GLU A 268 -10.95 -12.26 6.95
CA GLU A 268 -10.83 -12.64 8.36
C GLU A 268 -9.45 -13.24 8.71
N MET A 269 -8.80 -13.89 7.74
CA MET A 269 -7.54 -14.61 7.95
C MET A 269 -6.42 -13.76 8.59
N PRO A 270 -6.11 -12.53 8.16
CA PRO A 270 -5.09 -11.71 8.79
C PRO A 270 -5.40 -11.37 10.25
N VAL A 271 -6.68 -11.16 10.59
CA VAL A 271 -7.12 -10.86 11.97
C VAL A 271 -6.98 -12.09 12.88
N GLU A 272 -7.27 -13.29 12.38
CA GLU A 272 -7.04 -14.52 13.14
C GLU A 272 -5.57 -14.67 13.54
N VAL A 273 -4.66 -14.47 12.58
CA VAL A 273 -3.22 -14.53 12.83
C VAL A 273 -2.77 -13.40 13.76
N ALA A 274 -3.31 -12.19 13.58
CA ALA A 274 -3.00 -11.03 14.44
C ALA A 274 -3.43 -11.27 15.89
N ASN A 275 -4.63 -11.84 16.11
CA ASN A 275 -5.10 -12.20 17.45
C ASN A 275 -4.18 -13.22 18.12
N LYS A 276 -3.73 -14.24 17.37
CA LYS A 276 -2.76 -15.22 17.87
C LYS A 276 -1.40 -14.59 18.16
N ALA A 277 -0.90 -13.74 17.26
CA ALA A 277 0.36 -13.02 17.48
C ALA A 277 0.29 -12.12 18.74
N MET A 278 -0.84 -11.46 18.99
CA MET A 278 -1.07 -10.69 20.22
C MET A 278 -0.93 -11.55 21.49
N ASP A 279 -1.51 -12.74 21.48
CA ASP A 279 -1.45 -13.66 22.62
C ASP A 279 -0.01 -14.20 22.83
N GLU A 280 0.65 -14.62 21.76
CA GLU A 280 1.99 -15.26 21.82
C GLU A 280 3.11 -14.25 22.15
N PHE A 281 3.06 -13.06 21.55
CA PHE A 281 4.01 -11.99 21.83
C PHE A 281 3.60 -11.13 23.02
N LYS A 282 2.39 -11.31 23.57
CA LYS A 282 1.81 -10.44 24.61
C LYS A 282 1.85 -8.96 24.20
N LEU A 283 1.46 -8.68 22.94
CA LEU A 283 1.51 -7.34 22.41
C LEU A 283 0.60 -6.39 23.20
N GLY A 284 1.13 -5.23 23.55
CA GLY A 284 0.44 -4.23 24.35
C GLY A 284 0.27 -4.59 25.84
N GLN A 285 0.87 -5.69 26.32
CA GLN A 285 0.75 -6.13 27.71
C GLN A 285 2.02 -5.84 28.55
N GLY A 286 3.09 -5.41 27.89
CA GLY A 286 4.36 -5.06 28.53
C GLY A 286 4.41 -3.62 29.08
N ASN A 287 5.64 -3.20 29.43
CA ASN A 287 5.95 -1.83 29.85
C ASN A 287 6.40 -0.94 28.69
N SER A 288 6.74 -1.52 27.54
CA SER A 288 7.10 -0.82 26.32
C SER A 288 5.90 -0.74 25.39
N THR A 289 5.88 0.26 24.51
CA THR A 289 4.91 0.34 23.43
C THR A 289 5.27 -0.66 22.34
N ASP A 290 4.32 -1.46 21.90
CA ASP A 290 4.47 -2.40 20.79
C ASP A 290 3.79 -1.87 19.51
N VAL A 291 4.15 -2.41 18.34
CA VAL A 291 3.52 -2.10 17.05
C VAL A 291 2.94 -3.37 16.45
N LEU A 292 1.70 -3.27 15.99
CA LEU A 292 1.04 -4.28 15.17
C LEU A 292 0.56 -3.61 13.88
N ALA A 293 1.17 -3.98 12.75
CA ALA A 293 0.75 -3.56 11.42
C ALA A 293 -0.03 -4.70 10.75
N ILE A 294 -1.21 -4.39 10.20
CA ILE A 294 -2.05 -5.36 9.50
C ILE A 294 -2.55 -4.76 8.18
N SER A 295 -2.49 -5.53 7.10
CA SER A 295 -3.05 -5.11 5.80
C SER A 295 -4.08 -6.11 5.30
N PHE A 296 -5.26 -5.59 4.92
CA PHE A 296 -6.37 -6.33 4.33
C PHE A 296 -6.24 -6.30 2.81
N SER A 297 -5.68 -7.36 2.23
CA SER A 297 -5.39 -7.40 0.80
C SER A 297 -6.56 -7.86 -0.09
N SER A 298 -7.59 -8.50 0.49
CA SER A 298 -8.72 -9.06 -0.27
C SER A 298 -9.53 -7.99 -0.99
N HIS A 299 -9.63 -6.80 -0.42
CA HIS A 299 -10.32 -5.65 -1.03
C HIS A 299 -9.75 -5.32 -2.41
N ASP A 300 -8.42 -5.28 -2.54
CA ASP A 300 -7.72 -5.05 -3.81
C ASP A 300 -8.01 -6.15 -4.84
N TYR A 301 -7.96 -7.42 -4.43
CA TYR A 301 -8.30 -8.53 -5.33
C TYR A 301 -9.73 -8.43 -5.85
N VAL A 302 -10.69 -8.09 -4.99
CA VAL A 302 -12.08 -7.88 -5.38
C VAL A 302 -12.21 -6.65 -6.28
N GLY A 303 -11.59 -5.54 -5.91
CA GLY A 303 -11.61 -4.29 -6.68
C GLY A 303 -11.09 -4.45 -8.11
N HIS A 304 -9.95 -5.12 -8.29
CA HIS A 304 -9.42 -5.42 -9.61
C HIS A 304 -10.36 -6.24 -10.49
N ASN A 305 -11.08 -7.18 -9.89
CA ASN A 305 -11.89 -8.13 -10.64
C ASN A 305 -13.32 -7.65 -10.91
N PHE A 306 -13.88 -6.80 -10.05
CA PHE A 306 -15.27 -6.37 -10.15
C PHE A 306 -15.42 -4.84 -10.31
N GLY A 307 -14.44 -4.07 -9.87
CA GLY A 307 -14.46 -2.60 -9.94
C GLY A 307 -15.11 -1.93 -8.72
N PRO A 308 -14.84 -0.61 -8.53
CA PRO A 308 -15.31 0.15 -7.36
C PRO A 308 -16.81 0.43 -7.35
N GLU A 309 -17.51 0.16 -8.45
CA GLU A 309 -18.94 0.32 -8.58
C GLU A 309 -19.73 -0.97 -8.26
N SER A 310 -19.03 -2.09 -8.01
CA SER A 310 -19.65 -3.42 -7.88
C SER A 310 -20.30 -3.67 -6.53
N GLU A 311 -21.24 -4.62 -6.52
CA GLU A 311 -21.86 -5.13 -5.29
C GLU A 311 -20.83 -5.91 -4.45
N GLU A 312 -19.87 -6.55 -5.11
CA GLU A 312 -18.78 -7.30 -4.45
C GLU A 312 -17.90 -6.36 -3.60
N ILE A 313 -17.55 -5.18 -4.10
CA ILE A 313 -16.80 -4.17 -3.31
C ILE A 313 -17.66 -3.65 -2.15
N LYS A 314 -18.96 -3.44 -2.35
CA LYS A 314 -19.87 -3.03 -1.27
C LYS A 314 -19.93 -4.08 -0.15
N GLU A 315 -20.16 -5.35 -0.52
CA GLU A 315 -20.16 -6.48 0.42
C GLU A 315 -18.83 -6.62 1.17
N THR A 316 -17.71 -6.55 0.42
CA THR A 316 -16.37 -6.63 0.99
C THR A 316 -16.12 -5.52 2.00
N THR A 317 -16.45 -4.27 1.66
CA THR A 317 -16.27 -3.11 2.55
C THR A 317 -17.06 -3.24 3.85
N VAL A 318 -18.30 -3.75 3.78
CA VAL A 318 -19.14 -3.97 4.98
C VAL A 318 -18.59 -5.12 5.82
N LEU A 319 -18.07 -6.17 5.20
CA LEU A 319 -17.44 -7.28 5.93
C LEU A 319 -16.13 -6.85 6.60
N GLU A 320 -15.37 -5.97 5.98
CA GLU A 320 -14.18 -5.37 6.59
C GLU A 320 -14.54 -4.52 7.81
N ASP A 321 -15.61 -3.72 7.74
CA ASP A 321 -16.15 -2.99 8.91
C ASP A 321 -16.41 -3.93 10.08
N GLN A 322 -17.10 -5.06 9.83
CA GLN A 322 -17.43 -6.07 10.84
C GLN A 322 -16.16 -6.75 11.39
N THR A 323 -15.23 -7.09 10.51
CA THR A 323 -13.97 -7.76 10.87
C THR A 323 -13.07 -6.85 11.70
N ILE A 324 -12.95 -5.57 11.32
CA ILE A 324 -12.23 -4.56 12.10
C ILE A 324 -12.89 -4.34 13.45
N ALA A 325 -14.24 -4.26 13.51
CA ALA A 325 -14.95 -4.14 14.78
C ALA A 325 -14.63 -5.32 15.72
N ASN A 326 -14.69 -6.55 15.23
CA ASN A 326 -14.34 -7.75 16.00
C ASN A 326 -12.89 -7.69 16.50
N PHE A 327 -11.98 -7.26 15.65
CA PHE A 327 -10.56 -7.10 16.01
C PHE A 327 -10.36 -6.03 17.09
N LEU A 328 -10.96 -4.87 16.95
CA LEU A 328 -10.89 -3.81 17.96
C LEU A 328 -11.47 -4.26 19.31
N ASN A 329 -12.58 -5.01 19.31
CA ASN A 329 -13.16 -5.57 20.53
C ASN A 329 -12.25 -6.62 21.18
N HIS A 330 -11.55 -7.44 20.39
CA HIS A 330 -10.52 -8.36 20.91
C HIS A 330 -9.37 -7.58 21.57
N ILE A 331 -8.83 -6.57 20.91
CA ILE A 331 -7.78 -5.70 21.45
C ILE A 331 -8.24 -5.05 22.76
N ASN A 332 -9.48 -4.55 22.80
CA ASN A 332 -10.07 -3.94 23.99
C ASN A 332 -10.09 -4.87 25.20
N LEU A 333 -10.24 -6.17 24.98
CA LEU A 333 -10.22 -7.17 26.03
C LEU A 333 -8.81 -7.59 26.44
N LYS A 334 -7.84 -7.57 25.52
CA LYS A 334 -6.49 -8.11 25.74
C LYS A 334 -5.48 -7.10 26.26
N VAL A 335 -5.58 -5.85 25.83
CA VAL A 335 -4.64 -4.79 26.23
C VAL A 335 -5.09 -4.19 27.58
N PRO A 336 -4.22 -4.12 28.60
CA PRO A 336 -4.53 -3.45 29.85
C PRO A 336 -4.88 -1.97 29.64
N GLY A 337 -6.04 -1.56 30.10
CA GLY A 337 -6.63 -0.25 29.86
C GLY A 337 -7.46 -0.18 28.57
N GLY A 338 -7.62 -1.30 27.87
CA GLY A 338 -8.44 -1.39 26.67
C GLY A 338 -7.98 -0.47 25.55
N LEU A 339 -8.92 -0.05 24.70
CA LEU A 339 -8.63 0.86 23.58
C LEU A 339 -8.14 2.25 24.01
N ASP A 340 -8.35 2.65 25.25
CA ASP A 340 -7.80 3.90 25.79
C ASP A 340 -6.26 3.90 25.89
N SER A 341 -5.65 2.70 25.94
CA SER A 341 -4.21 2.50 25.95
C SER A 341 -3.65 2.16 24.56
N VAL A 342 -4.45 2.28 23.51
CA VAL A 342 -4.06 1.96 22.13
C VAL A 342 -4.15 3.19 21.25
N TRP A 343 -3.13 3.39 20.41
CA TRP A 343 -3.26 4.31 19.28
C TRP A 343 -3.54 3.50 18.02
N ILE A 344 -4.51 3.96 17.23
CA ILE A 344 -4.92 3.28 16.01
C ILE A 344 -4.73 4.23 14.85
N VAL A 345 -4.12 3.74 13.78
CA VAL A 345 -4.06 4.40 12.48
C VAL A 345 -4.79 3.54 11.48
N LEU A 346 -5.77 4.10 10.78
CA LEU A 346 -6.42 3.50 9.62
C LEU A 346 -6.04 4.28 8.38
N THR A 347 -5.55 3.60 7.36
CA THR A 347 -5.26 4.15 6.04
C THR A 347 -5.44 3.09 4.95
N ALA A 348 -5.06 3.42 3.72
CA ALA A 348 -4.90 2.51 2.60
C ALA A 348 -3.56 2.80 1.91
N ASP A 349 -3.12 1.92 1.06
CA ASP A 349 -1.90 2.07 0.26
C ASP A 349 -2.15 2.81 -1.06
N HIS A 350 -3.35 2.74 -1.61
CA HIS A 350 -3.87 3.48 -2.78
C HIS A 350 -5.38 3.32 -2.90
N GLY A 351 -5.96 4.06 -3.83
CA GLY A 351 -7.33 3.86 -4.30
C GLY A 351 -7.38 3.07 -5.62
N VAL A 352 -8.38 3.32 -6.47
CA VAL A 352 -8.56 2.63 -7.75
C VAL A 352 -9.41 3.45 -8.73
N ALA A 353 -9.09 3.35 -10.03
CA ALA A 353 -9.91 3.93 -11.10
C ALA A 353 -11.28 3.26 -11.21
N GLY A 354 -12.25 3.97 -11.75
CA GLY A 354 -13.52 3.36 -12.14
C GLY A 354 -13.34 2.34 -13.28
N ASN A 355 -14.25 1.37 -13.39
CA ASN A 355 -14.26 0.43 -14.51
C ASN A 355 -14.48 1.20 -15.83
N PRO A 356 -13.54 1.17 -16.81
CA PRO A 356 -13.65 1.92 -18.04
C PRO A 356 -14.92 1.64 -18.85
N LEU A 357 -15.45 0.43 -18.79
CA LEU A 357 -16.66 0.06 -19.50
C LEU A 357 -17.90 0.70 -18.86
N VAL A 358 -17.98 0.67 -17.52
CA VAL A 358 -19.04 1.35 -16.76
C VAL A 358 -18.98 2.86 -16.96
N LEU A 359 -17.79 3.44 -16.89
CA LEU A 359 -17.58 4.87 -17.11
C LEU A 359 -18.00 5.31 -18.51
N LYS A 360 -17.66 4.49 -19.53
CA LYS A 360 -18.05 4.76 -20.93
C LYS A 360 -19.57 4.75 -21.15
N GLU A 361 -20.31 3.82 -20.51
CA GLU A 361 -21.79 3.83 -20.51
C GLU A 361 -22.34 5.11 -19.90
N ASN A 362 -21.69 5.63 -18.87
CA ASN A 362 -22.02 6.90 -18.23
C ASN A 362 -21.47 8.13 -18.98
N LYS A 363 -20.97 7.96 -20.22
CA LYS A 363 -20.41 9.02 -21.07
C LYS A 363 -19.19 9.71 -20.47
N VAL A 364 -18.48 9.06 -19.56
CA VAL A 364 -17.20 9.52 -19.02
C VAL A 364 -16.08 9.03 -19.93
N PRO A 365 -15.18 9.89 -20.42
CA PRO A 365 -14.03 9.47 -21.22
C PRO A 365 -13.18 8.47 -20.46
N SER A 366 -12.98 7.29 -21.02
CA SER A 366 -12.27 6.18 -20.39
C SER A 366 -11.84 5.14 -21.42
N GLY A 367 -10.88 4.29 -21.08
CA GLY A 367 -10.44 3.25 -21.99
C GLY A 367 -9.26 2.43 -21.48
N TYR A 368 -8.85 1.49 -22.31
CA TYR A 368 -7.68 0.65 -22.05
C TYR A 368 -6.49 1.09 -22.89
N LEU A 369 -5.31 1.08 -22.29
CA LEU A 369 -4.03 1.40 -22.92
C LEU A 369 -3.34 0.14 -23.41
N ASN A 370 -2.73 0.23 -24.58
CA ASN A 370 -1.95 -0.85 -25.17
C ASN A 370 -0.45 -0.50 -25.10
N GLN A 371 0.18 -0.75 -23.95
CA GLN A 371 1.61 -0.50 -23.75
C GLN A 371 2.49 -1.37 -24.65
N GLU A 372 2.02 -2.57 -25.04
CA GLU A 372 2.75 -3.47 -25.94
C GLU A 372 2.84 -2.90 -27.36
N ALA A 373 1.81 -2.22 -27.84
CA ALA A 373 1.85 -1.54 -29.13
C ALA A 373 2.87 -0.39 -29.12
N ILE A 374 2.98 0.33 -28.02
CA ILE A 374 3.98 1.39 -27.83
C ILE A 374 5.40 0.80 -27.82
N ALA A 375 5.62 -0.28 -27.06
CA ALA A 375 6.90 -0.98 -27.04
C ALA A 375 7.30 -1.50 -28.43
N SER A 376 6.34 -2.04 -29.18
CA SER A 376 6.57 -2.53 -30.55
C SER A 376 6.95 -1.39 -31.51
N GLU A 377 6.36 -0.21 -31.39
CA GLU A 377 6.77 0.95 -32.19
C GLU A 377 8.20 1.39 -31.86
N ILE A 378 8.59 1.37 -30.58
CA ILE A 378 9.96 1.68 -30.14
C ILE A 378 10.95 0.67 -30.79
N GLU A 379 10.64 -0.62 -30.71
CA GLU A 379 11.43 -1.68 -31.36
C GLU A 379 11.62 -1.44 -32.86
N ASN A 380 10.52 -1.13 -33.57
CA ASN A 380 10.54 -0.87 -35.01
C ASN A 380 11.36 0.38 -35.35
N TYR A 381 11.20 1.44 -34.58
CA TYR A 381 11.94 2.68 -34.78
C TYR A 381 13.45 2.48 -34.61
N LEU A 382 13.87 1.88 -33.52
CA LEU A 382 15.28 1.64 -33.23
C LEU A 382 15.91 0.67 -34.22
N THR A 383 15.19 -0.40 -34.60
CA THR A 383 15.64 -1.35 -35.62
C THR A 383 15.81 -0.68 -36.99
N LYS A 384 14.88 0.17 -37.39
CA LYS A 384 14.98 0.91 -38.67
C LYS A 384 16.19 1.87 -38.68
N LYS A 385 16.46 2.51 -37.55
CA LYS A 385 17.51 3.55 -37.48
C LYS A 385 18.90 2.99 -37.21
N TYR A 386 19.02 1.99 -36.33
CA TYR A 386 20.29 1.46 -35.83
C TYR A 386 20.57 0.01 -36.26
N GLY A 387 19.69 -0.57 -37.12
CA GLY A 387 19.82 -1.94 -37.60
C GLY A 387 19.29 -2.97 -36.60
N LYS A 388 19.20 -4.20 -37.02
CA LYS A 388 18.72 -5.32 -36.20
C LYS A 388 19.76 -5.65 -35.10
N PRO A 389 19.37 -5.70 -33.82
CA PRO A 389 20.25 -6.11 -32.74
C PRO A 389 20.25 -7.62 -32.51
N SER A 390 21.14 -8.12 -31.64
CA SER A 390 21.21 -9.52 -31.21
C SER A 390 19.99 -9.95 -30.35
N ALA A 391 19.38 -9.02 -29.63
CA ALA A 391 18.19 -9.19 -28.81
C ALA A 391 17.23 -8.01 -29.03
N LYS A 392 16.10 -7.98 -28.33
CA LYS A 392 15.18 -6.83 -28.39
C LYS A 392 15.82 -5.57 -27.82
N TRP A 393 15.51 -4.41 -28.42
CA TRP A 393 15.89 -3.08 -27.93
C TRP A 393 15.28 -2.73 -26.59
N MET A 394 14.09 -3.28 -26.34
CA MET A 394 13.32 -3.03 -25.13
C MET A 394 13.24 -4.28 -24.27
N LEU A 395 13.28 -4.09 -22.95
CA LEU A 395 12.76 -5.07 -22.01
C LEU A 395 11.23 -4.95 -21.97
N PRO A 396 10.50 -5.99 -21.53
CA PRO A 396 9.04 -5.91 -21.42
C PRO A 396 8.61 -4.68 -20.59
N PRO A 397 7.62 -3.90 -21.04
CA PRO A 397 7.13 -2.77 -20.27
C PRO A 397 6.40 -3.23 -19.00
N SER A 398 6.51 -2.46 -17.93
CA SER A 398 5.75 -2.67 -16.70
C SER A 398 5.05 -1.37 -16.31
N GLU A 399 3.71 -1.39 -16.23
CA GLU A 399 2.90 -0.29 -15.70
C GLU A 399 3.27 1.08 -16.31
N LEU A 400 3.32 1.16 -17.65
CA LEU A 400 3.73 2.35 -18.42
C LEU A 400 5.17 2.82 -18.17
N ASN A 401 6.01 1.98 -17.59
CA ASN A 401 7.45 2.13 -17.54
C ASN A 401 8.08 1.34 -18.68
N PHE A 402 8.90 1.99 -19.48
CA PHE A 402 9.57 1.42 -20.65
C PHE A 402 11.08 1.43 -20.41
N TYR A 403 11.70 0.27 -20.51
CA TYR A 403 13.11 0.05 -20.19
C TYR A 403 13.89 -0.30 -21.46
N LEU A 404 14.94 0.45 -21.74
CA LEU A 404 15.87 0.16 -22.82
C LEU A 404 16.81 -0.99 -22.43
N ASN A 405 17.06 -1.91 -23.35
CA ASN A 405 18.00 -3.00 -23.14
C ASN A 405 19.44 -2.48 -23.25
N GLN A 406 20.09 -2.25 -22.12
CA GLN A 406 21.43 -1.67 -22.09
C GLN A 406 22.49 -2.57 -22.71
N LYS A 407 22.31 -3.91 -22.71
CA LYS A 407 23.22 -4.86 -23.38
C LYS A 407 23.21 -4.62 -24.88
N VAL A 408 22.03 -4.38 -25.45
CA VAL A 408 21.86 -4.05 -26.88
C VAL A 408 22.40 -2.66 -27.19
N LEU A 409 22.17 -1.67 -26.31
CA LEU A 409 22.76 -0.34 -26.51
C LEU A 409 24.29 -0.38 -26.51
N ALA A 410 24.88 -1.14 -25.59
CA ALA A 410 26.33 -1.33 -25.53
C ALA A 410 26.88 -2.07 -26.77
N GLU A 411 26.18 -3.12 -27.26
CA GLU A 411 26.52 -3.82 -28.52
C GLU A 411 26.61 -2.87 -29.72
N LYS A 412 25.73 -1.87 -29.74
CA LYS A 412 25.61 -0.88 -30.82
C LYS A 412 26.39 0.41 -30.57
N ASP A 413 27.18 0.49 -29.52
CA ASP A 413 27.93 1.70 -29.10
C ASP A 413 27.01 2.93 -28.98
N LEU A 414 25.83 2.76 -28.37
CA LEU A 414 24.82 3.80 -28.22
C LEU A 414 24.73 4.29 -26.77
N ASP A 415 24.69 5.61 -26.61
CA ASP A 415 24.50 6.27 -25.33
C ASP A 415 23.03 6.17 -24.86
N ARG A 416 22.80 5.54 -23.68
CA ARG A 416 21.46 5.33 -23.10
C ARG A 416 20.68 6.64 -22.96
N PHE A 417 21.33 7.71 -22.52
CA PHE A 417 20.65 8.98 -22.26
C PHE A 417 20.19 9.66 -23.55
N LYS A 418 20.99 9.56 -24.61
CA LYS A 418 20.61 10.06 -25.93
C LYS A 418 19.47 9.24 -26.53
N ILE A 419 19.54 7.91 -26.43
CA ILE A 419 18.52 7.03 -27.00
C ILE A 419 17.19 7.19 -26.28
N ARG A 420 17.15 7.28 -24.93
CA ARG A 420 15.89 7.48 -24.21
C ARG A 420 15.21 8.81 -24.57
N ASP A 421 15.98 9.90 -24.72
CA ASP A 421 15.45 11.19 -25.15
C ASP A 421 14.92 11.13 -26.58
N GLU A 422 15.65 10.48 -27.48
CA GLU A 422 15.26 10.29 -28.86
C GLU A 422 13.98 9.46 -28.98
N VAL A 423 13.87 8.37 -28.24
CA VAL A 423 12.68 7.51 -28.20
C VAL A 423 11.48 8.27 -27.65
N ALA A 424 11.63 9.00 -26.56
CA ALA A 424 10.55 9.82 -25.98
C ALA A 424 10.03 10.83 -27.02
N LEU A 425 10.91 11.54 -27.73
CA LEU A 425 10.56 12.48 -28.79
C LEU A 425 9.91 11.80 -30.01
N HIS A 426 10.34 10.58 -30.35
CA HIS A 426 9.75 9.81 -31.45
C HIS A 426 8.31 9.40 -31.10
N ILE A 427 8.10 8.81 -29.93
CA ILE A 427 6.79 8.35 -29.51
C ILE A 427 5.83 9.53 -29.32
N ALA A 428 6.28 10.67 -28.81
CA ALA A 428 5.44 11.86 -28.65
C ALA A 428 4.78 12.35 -29.97
N LYS A 429 5.33 11.96 -31.13
CA LYS A 429 4.77 12.26 -32.47
C LYS A 429 3.73 11.23 -32.95
N LYS A 430 3.59 10.09 -32.29
CA LYS A 430 2.70 8.97 -32.66
C LYS A 430 1.32 9.10 -32.03
N LYS A 431 0.56 10.08 -32.47
CA LYS A 431 -0.76 10.44 -31.88
C LYS A 431 -1.73 9.26 -31.83
N GLU A 432 -1.66 8.36 -32.79
CA GLU A 432 -2.50 7.16 -32.88
C GLU A 432 -2.24 6.16 -31.75
N LEU A 433 -1.01 6.08 -31.24
CA LEU A 433 -0.63 5.23 -30.10
C LEU A 433 -0.89 5.91 -28.76
N LEU A 434 -1.05 7.21 -28.77
CA LEU A 434 -1.19 8.03 -27.56
C LEU A 434 -2.64 8.37 -27.21
N VAL A 435 -3.59 7.67 -27.80
CA VAL A 435 -5.01 7.79 -27.38
C VAL A 435 -5.10 7.30 -25.94
N GLY A 436 -5.43 8.22 -25.01
CA GLY A 436 -5.47 7.88 -23.57
C GLY A 436 -4.16 8.13 -22.82
N ILE A 437 -3.09 8.55 -23.47
CA ILE A 437 -1.87 9.08 -22.81
C ILE A 437 -1.97 10.60 -22.75
N ALA A 438 -1.70 11.16 -21.56
CA ALA A 438 -1.65 12.60 -21.33
C ALA A 438 -0.26 13.14 -21.60
N GLU A 439 0.77 12.48 -21.10
CA GLU A 439 2.14 12.98 -21.12
C GLU A 439 3.15 11.84 -21.22
N ILE A 440 4.32 12.18 -21.76
CA ILE A 440 5.48 11.30 -21.86
C ILE A 440 6.68 12.07 -21.31
N PHE A 441 7.48 11.43 -20.50
CA PHE A 441 8.75 11.99 -20.04
C PHE A 441 9.83 10.91 -19.96
N SER A 442 11.08 11.34 -20.04
CA SER A 442 12.25 10.47 -19.85
C SER A 442 12.91 10.72 -18.50
N GLY A 443 13.73 9.79 -18.06
CA GLY A 443 14.57 10.03 -16.89
C GLY A 443 15.55 11.21 -17.09
N SER A 444 15.87 11.61 -18.34
CA SER A 444 16.63 12.83 -18.62
C SER A 444 15.84 14.08 -18.29
N ASP A 445 14.51 14.10 -18.53
CA ASP A 445 13.66 15.23 -18.19
C ASP A 445 13.60 15.44 -16.68
N VAL A 446 13.57 14.34 -15.90
CA VAL A 446 13.65 14.40 -14.44
C VAL A 446 14.96 15.05 -13.98
N ARG A 447 16.08 14.63 -14.56
CA ARG A 447 17.40 15.20 -14.24
C ARG A 447 17.52 16.67 -14.61
N ARG A 448 16.99 17.07 -15.77
CA ARG A 448 17.06 18.45 -16.29
C ARG A 448 16.00 19.36 -15.67
N ARG A 449 15.05 18.83 -14.92
CA ARG A 449 13.86 19.55 -14.43
C ARG A 449 13.03 20.15 -15.57
N THR A 450 12.96 19.44 -16.71
CA THR A 450 12.12 19.79 -17.89
C THR A 450 10.87 18.94 -17.93
N LEU A 451 10.19 18.86 -16.80
CA LEU A 451 9.02 18.00 -16.61
C LEU A 451 7.72 18.68 -17.07
N PRO A 452 6.65 17.89 -17.33
CA PRO A 452 5.31 18.40 -17.55
C PRO A 452 4.86 19.32 -16.42
N PRO A 453 3.99 20.31 -16.70
CA PRO A 453 3.71 21.39 -15.76
C PRO A 453 3.02 20.95 -14.46
N GLU A 454 3.39 21.66 -13.43
CA GLU A 454 2.93 21.79 -12.03
C GLU A 454 2.22 20.59 -11.37
N GLN A 455 1.12 20.04 -11.94
CA GLN A 455 0.35 19.00 -11.26
C GLN A 455 1.12 17.68 -11.19
N HIS A 456 1.78 17.30 -12.27
CA HIS A 456 2.48 16.02 -12.34
C HIS A 456 3.96 16.14 -11.93
N GLU A 457 4.59 17.31 -12.03
CA GLU A 457 5.99 17.50 -11.70
C GLU A 457 6.34 16.97 -10.30
N LYS A 458 5.61 17.41 -9.27
CA LYS A 458 5.84 16.95 -7.90
C LYS A 458 5.64 15.46 -7.74
N GLN A 459 4.62 14.88 -8.38
CA GLN A 459 4.33 13.46 -8.33
C GLN A 459 5.43 12.64 -9.02
N ILE A 460 5.92 13.11 -10.18
CA ILE A 460 7.04 12.49 -10.89
C ILE A 460 8.28 12.48 -10.00
N LEU A 461 8.65 13.63 -9.43
CA LEU A 461 9.84 13.78 -8.58
C LEU A 461 9.78 12.90 -7.31
N ARG A 462 8.59 12.67 -6.77
CA ARG A 462 8.37 11.81 -5.60
C ARG A 462 8.36 10.32 -5.93
N THR A 463 8.07 9.98 -7.19
CA THR A 463 8.01 8.59 -7.64
C THR A 463 9.31 8.11 -8.27
N TYR A 464 9.95 8.95 -9.09
CA TYR A 464 11.08 8.54 -9.91
C TYR A 464 12.31 8.19 -9.07
N PHE A 465 12.81 6.97 -9.27
CA PHE A 465 14.07 6.49 -8.70
C PHE A 465 14.98 6.01 -9.85
N GLU A 466 16.10 6.71 -10.07
CA GLU A 466 17.04 6.35 -11.13
C GLU A 466 17.59 4.94 -10.93
N GLY A 467 17.59 4.12 -11.97
CA GLY A 467 18.01 2.72 -11.92
C GLY A 467 16.92 1.72 -11.51
N ARG A 468 15.71 2.21 -11.11
CA ARG A 468 14.54 1.37 -10.83
C ARG A 468 13.32 1.79 -11.66
N SER A 469 13.10 3.08 -11.85
CA SER A 469 12.07 3.59 -12.76
C SER A 469 12.45 3.41 -14.22
N GLY A 470 11.46 3.41 -15.12
CA GLY A 470 11.67 3.27 -16.56
C GLY A 470 12.54 4.37 -17.16
N ASP A 471 13.21 4.08 -18.28
CA ASP A 471 13.93 5.07 -19.09
C ASP A 471 12.96 6.11 -19.66
N ILE A 472 11.77 5.63 -20.06
CA ILE A 472 10.65 6.46 -20.52
C ILE A 472 9.44 6.05 -19.68
N MET A 473 8.71 7.02 -19.21
CA MET A 473 7.48 6.82 -18.46
C MET A 473 6.34 7.61 -19.11
N MET A 474 5.12 7.09 -18.97
CA MET A 474 3.93 7.71 -19.53
C MET A 474 2.87 7.93 -18.46
N ILE A 475 2.20 9.06 -18.56
CA ILE A 475 1.07 9.42 -17.69
C ILE A 475 -0.21 9.16 -18.49
N PRO A 476 -1.10 8.30 -18.00
CA PRO A 476 -2.39 8.09 -18.63
C PRO A 476 -3.27 9.35 -18.52
N LYS A 477 -4.24 9.52 -19.40
CA LYS A 477 -5.37 10.43 -19.16
C LYS A 477 -6.25 9.88 -18.05
N PRO A 478 -7.06 10.73 -17.38
CA PRO A 478 -7.99 10.25 -16.37
C PRO A 478 -8.85 9.09 -16.89
N ASN A 479 -8.99 8.04 -16.09
CA ASN A 479 -9.79 6.84 -16.39
C ASN A 479 -9.29 5.98 -17.59
N TYR A 480 -8.06 6.22 -18.06
CA TYR A 480 -7.39 5.31 -18.99
C TYR A 480 -6.40 4.47 -18.20
N ILE A 481 -6.51 3.15 -18.35
CA ILE A 481 -5.75 2.17 -17.57
C ILE A 481 -5.12 1.12 -18.47
N VAL A 482 -4.04 0.49 -18.02
CA VAL A 482 -3.56 -0.77 -18.61
C VAL A 482 -4.57 -1.86 -18.28
N ALA A 483 -4.85 -2.76 -19.23
CA ALA A 483 -5.85 -3.81 -19.04
C ALA A 483 -5.43 -4.79 -17.93
N TYR A 484 -6.21 -4.82 -16.84
CA TYR A 484 -6.03 -5.75 -15.72
C TYR A 484 -7.38 -5.97 -15.03
N GLY A 485 -8.07 -7.07 -15.32
CA GLY A 485 -9.41 -7.31 -14.80
C GLY A 485 -10.43 -6.22 -15.18
N ALA A 486 -11.32 -5.87 -14.28
CA ALA A 486 -12.31 -4.81 -14.47
C ALA A 486 -11.69 -3.41 -14.37
N THR A 487 -10.71 -3.26 -13.50
CA THR A 487 -9.99 -2.01 -13.28
C THR A 487 -8.61 -2.22 -12.67
N THR A 488 -7.81 -1.17 -12.65
CA THR A 488 -6.53 -1.11 -11.93
C THR A 488 -6.27 0.32 -11.44
N HIS A 489 -5.19 0.46 -10.72
CA HIS A 489 -4.63 1.70 -10.19
C HIS A 489 -3.20 1.83 -10.70
N MET A 490 -2.61 2.98 -10.79
CA MET A 490 -1.23 3.28 -11.20
C MET A 490 -1.05 4.75 -11.58
N SER A 491 -1.99 5.59 -11.21
CA SER A 491 -1.96 6.99 -11.63
C SER A 491 -1.85 7.96 -10.46
N GLY A 492 -1.51 9.20 -10.77
CA GLY A 492 -1.51 10.32 -9.82
C GLY A 492 -2.86 11.02 -9.68
N TYR A 493 -3.94 10.46 -10.22
CA TYR A 493 -5.27 11.07 -10.12
C TYR A 493 -5.94 10.77 -8.77
N SER A 494 -6.93 11.59 -8.43
CA SER A 494 -7.59 11.57 -7.13
C SER A 494 -8.19 10.21 -6.75
N TYR A 495 -8.72 9.46 -7.71
CA TYR A 495 -9.31 8.15 -7.46
C TYR A 495 -8.29 7.07 -7.04
N ASP A 496 -7.01 7.21 -7.44
CA ASP A 496 -5.92 6.31 -7.02
C ASP A 496 -5.20 6.82 -5.76
N ARG A 497 -5.10 8.14 -5.56
CA ARG A 497 -4.28 8.71 -4.49
C ARG A 497 -5.03 9.16 -3.26
N TYR A 498 -6.36 9.41 -3.33
CA TYR A 498 -7.13 9.74 -2.12
C TYR A 498 -7.55 8.48 -1.37
N VAL A 499 -7.07 8.42 -0.14
CA VAL A 499 -7.26 7.31 0.78
C VAL A 499 -7.80 7.80 2.12
N PRO A 500 -8.42 6.95 2.95
CA PRO A 500 -8.75 7.34 4.32
C PRO A 500 -7.47 7.54 5.15
N LEU A 501 -7.52 8.47 6.10
CA LEU A 501 -6.51 8.59 7.15
C LEU A 501 -7.21 8.96 8.45
N ILE A 502 -7.14 8.07 9.42
CA ILE A 502 -7.78 8.26 10.73
C ILE A 502 -6.80 7.89 11.84
N PHE A 503 -6.64 8.78 12.81
CA PHE A 503 -5.90 8.49 14.03
C PHE A 503 -6.86 8.45 15.22
N VAL A 504 -6.81 7.38 16.01
CA VAL A 504 -7.61 7.22 17.24
C VAL A 504 -6.67 7.01 18.43
N GLY A 505 -6.98 7.59 19.56
CA GLY A 505 -6.22 7.48 20.80
C GLY A 505 -6.06 8.82 21.52
N ARG A 506 -5.57 8.79 22.76
CA ARG A 506 -5.54 9.99 23.65
C ARG A 506 -4.89 11.25 23.07
N PRO A 507 -3.77 11.19 22.31
CA PRO A 507 -3.16 12.42 21.82
C PRO A 507 -3.92 13.06 20.65
N PHE A 508 -4.86 12.32 20.03
CA PHE A 508 -5.58 12.79 18.84
C PHE A 508 -6.93 13.40 19.20
N LYS A 509 -7.18 14.59 18.69
CA LYS A 509 -8.44 15.29 18.87
C LYS A 509 -9.45 14.76 17.85
N ALA A 510 -10.50 14.09 18.30
CA ALA A 510 -11.57 13.63 17.44
C ALA A 510 -12.18 14.79 16.63
N GLY A 511 -12.41 14.55 15.35
CA GLY A 511 -12.98 15.55 14.44
C GLY A 511 -12.61 15.28 12.99
N LYS A 512 -13.21 16.05 12.09
CA LYS A 512 -12.95 15.97 10.65
C LYS A 512 -11.95 17.06 10.26
N TYR A 513 -10.89 16.67 9.58
CA TYR A 513 -9.80 17.54 9.13
C TYR A 513 -9.68 17.51 7.61
N ALA A 514 -9.28 18.63 7.03
CA ALA A 514 -8.92 18.70 5.63
C ALA A 514 -7.41 18.52 5.44
N GLY A 515 -7.02 17.96 4.30
CA GLY A 515 -5.60 17.72 3.99
C GLY A 515 -5.03 16.49 4.70
N GLY A 516 -3.72 16.49 4.88
CA GLY A 516 -2.95 15.35 5.36
C GLY A 516 -2.48 14.43 4.23
N ASN A 517 -1.31 13.83 4.44
CA ASN A 517 -0.75 12.86 3.51
C ASN A 517 -0.41 11.59 4.27
N VAL A 518 -0.40 10.45 3.60
CA VAL A 518 0.00 9.19 4.23
C VAL A 518 1.45 9.25 4.75
N VAL A 519 2.30 9.96 4.05
CA VAL A 519 3.69 10.22 4.46
C VAL A 519 3.82 10.91 5.83
N ASP A 520 2.75 11.55 6.34
CA ASP A 520 2.73 12.24 7.63
C ASP A 520 2.53 11.29 8.83
N ILE A 521 2.19 10.02 8.58
CA ILE A 521 1.90 9.04 9.64
C ILE A 521 3.13 8.81 10.51
N ALA A 522 4.24 8.38 9.92
CA ALA A 522 5.44 8.01 10.66
C ALA A 522 6.05 9.17 11.47
N PRO A 523 6.24 10.39 10.92
CA PRO A 523 6.76 11.52 11.70
C PRO A 523 5.79 11.98 12.79
N THR A 524 4.46 11.92 12.58
CA THR A 524 3.48 12.24 13.62
C THR A 524 3.56 11.26 14.80
N LEU A 525 3.61 9.95 14.52
CA LEU A 525 3.78 8.92 15.55
C LEU A 525 5.12 9.06 16.27
N SER A 526 6.21 9.34 15.53
CA SER A 526 7.54 9.51 16.10
C SER A 526 7.61 10.71 17.06
N PHE A 527 7.02 11.84 16.65
CA PHE A 527 6.91 13.02 17.50
C PHE A 527 6.18 12.73 18.81
N LEU A 528 5.03 12.08 18.74
CA LEU A 528 4.22 11.72 19.91
C LEU A 528 4.93 10.70 20.82
N MET A 529 5.70 9.79 20.26
CA MET A 529 6.52 8.83 21.01
C MET A 529 7.79 9.45 21.58
N GLY A 530 8.18 10.65 21.13
CA GLY A 530 9.43 11.31 21.53
C GLY A 530 10.66 10.55 21.02
N ILE A 531 10.59 10.02 19.81
CA ILE A 531 11.68 9.30 19.13
C ILE A 531 12.07 10.01 17.83
N ILE A 532 13.23 9.68 17.31
CA ILE A 532 13.69 10.16 16.00
C ILE A 532 12.76 9.59 14.93
N PRO A 533 12.28 10.39 13.94
CA PRO A 533 11.52 9.86 12.83
C PRO A 533 12.39 8.96 11.94
N PRO A 534 11.78 8.10 11.09
CA PRO A 534 12.52 7.28 10.14
C PRO A 534 13.51 8.12 9.31
N THR A 535 14.65 7.53 8.97
CA THR A 535 15.82 8.24 8.39
C THR A 535 15.54 8.97 7.08
N SER A 536 14.57 8.51 6.29
CA SER A 536 14.14 9.12 5.04
C SER A 536 12.83 9.89 5.15
N SER A 537 12.27 10.05 6.37
CA SER A 537 10.97 10.69 6.57
C SER A 537 10.97 12.16 6.13
N GLU A 538 10.00 12.54 5.31
CA GLU A 538 9.79 13.90 4.79
C GLU A 538 8.39 14.46 5.10
N GLY A 539 7.50 13.65 5.70
CA GLY A 539 6.19 14.08 6.10
C GLY A 539 6.23 15.12 7.24
N ILE A 540 5.11 15.75 7.47
CA ILE A 540 4.94 16.75 8.54
C ILE A 540 4.19 16.17 9.73
N ILE A 541 4.32 16.82 10.90
CA ILE A 541 3.52 16.50 12.08
C ILE A 541 2.13 17.09 11.89
N LEU A 542 1.09 16.29 12.06
CA LEU A 542 -0.31 16.70 11.91
C LEU A 542 -0.82 17.43 13.17
N GLU A 543 -0.15 18.52 13.55
CA GLU A 543 -0.35 19.25 14.83
C GLU A 543 -1.80 19.67 15.09
N LYS A 544 -2.56 20.05 14.04
CA LYS A 544 -3.96 20.49 14.16
C LYS A 544 -4.88 19.42 14.74
N SER A 545 -4.51 18.16 14.56
CA SER A 545 -5.24 16.99 15.04
C SER A 545 -4.81 16.52 16.43
N LEU A 546 -3.84 17.19 17.05
CA LEU A 546 -3.34 16.82 18.36
C LEU A 546 -4.06 17.62 19.49
N MET A 547 -4.23 16.98 20.64
CA MET A 547 -4.67 17.65 21.85
C MET A 547 -3.52 18.54 22.36
N LYS A 548 -3.86 19.76 22.81
CA LYS A 548 -2.90 20.71 23.39
C LYS A 548 -2.53 20.31 24.80
#